data_5e6fe6fcf19bb3bcf0ca6e32716574f3
#
_entry.id   5e6fe6fcf19bb3bcf0ca6e32716574f3
#
_cell.length_a   1.000
_cell.length_b   1.000
_cell.length_c   1.000
_cell.angle_alpha   90.00
_cell.angle_beta   90.00
_cell.angle_gamma   90.00
#
_symmetry.space_group_name_H-M   'P 1'
#
loop_
_entity.id
_entity.type
_entity.pdbx_description
1 polymer ?
#
loop_
_entity_poly.entity_id
_entity_poly.type
_entity_poly.pdbx_seq_one_letter_code
_entity_poly.pdbx_strand_id
1 'polypeptide(L)'
;MGHVVIDVMLKPEILDPQGQAVGGALPRLGFDQFTDVRQGKRFVLTVDGDVTDEHLAAAREAAEKLLSNPVIEDVVSVRVLDEDEARPEEAPGDADASEGDDQ
;
A
#
# COMPACT_ATOMS: atom_id res chain seq x y z
N MET A 1 -10.76 4.82 17.26
CA MET A 1 -10.77 5.40 15.93
C MET A 1 -10.64 4.29 14.91
N GLY A 2 -11.40 4.39 13.83
CA GLY A 2 -11.36 3.40 12.78
C GLY A 2 -10.48 3.83 11.63
N HIS A 3 -10.02 2.85 10.88
CA HIS A 3 -9.16 3.10 9.72
C HIS A 3 -9.65 2.29 8.53
N VAL A 4 -9.61 2.93 7.35
CA VAL A 4 -9.91 2.27 6.08
C VAL A 4 -8.62 2.26 5.27
N VAL A 5 -8.23 1.10 4.78
CA VAL A 5 -7.04 1.00 3.94
C VAL A 5 -7.48 0.84 2.48
N ILE A 6 -6.81 1.60 1.62
CA ILE A 6 -7.06 1.58 0.18
C ILE A 6 -5.75 1.25 -0.50
N ASP A 7 -5.76 0.18 -1.29
CA ASP A 7 -4.59 -0.23 -2.07
C ASP A 7 -4.82 0.07 -3.54
N VAL A 8 -3.85 0.69 -4.18
CA VAL A 8 -3.90 1.12 -5.57
C VAL A 8 -2.68 0.57 -6.28
N MET A 9 -2.89 -0.03 -7.46
CA MET A 9 -1.81 -0.58 -8.27
C MET A 9 -1.92 -0.03 -9.68
N LEU A 10 -0.79 0.08 -10.37
CA LEU A 10 -0.81 0.36 -11.80
C LEU A 10 -1.50 -0.79 -12.52
N LYS A 11 -2.23 -0.47 -13.59
CA LYS A 11 -2.84 -1.50 -14.43
C LYS A 11 -1.75 -2.40 -14.98
N PRO A 12 -2.05 -3.69 -15.20
CA PRO A 12 -1.01 -4.64 -15.64
C PRO A 12 -0.30 -4.23 -16.93
N GLU A 13 -1.00 -3.54 -17.82
CA GLU A 13 -0.42 -3.14 -19.11
C GLU A 13 0.42 -1.86 -19.02
N ILE A 14 0.42 -1.19 -17.87
CA ILE A 14 1.15 0.05 -17.69
C ILE A 14 2.55 -0.25 -17.16
N LEU A 15 3.54 0.43 -17.71
CA LEU A 15 4.92 0.30 -17.28
C LEU A 15 5.06 0.76 -15.84
N ASP A 16 5.79 -0.02 -15.05
CA ASP A 16 6.04 0.25 -13.64
C ASP A 16 7.55 0.43 -13.44
N PRO A 17 8.07 1.65 -13.64
CA PRO A 17 9.53 1.84 -13.59
C PRO A 17 10.15 1.49 -12.24
N GLN A 18 9.43 1.78 -11.14
CA GLN A 18 9.97 1.47 -9.83
C GLN A 18 9.95 -0.02 -9.55
N GLY A 19 8.87 -0.70 -9.94
CA GLY A 19 8.82 -2.14 -9.83
C GLY A 19 9.91 -2.81 -10.63
N GLN A 20 10.18 -2.30 -11.84
CA GLN A 20 11.25 -2.82 -12.67
C GLN A 20 12.62 -2.60 -12.04
N ALA A 21 12.84 -1.43 -11.45
CA ALA A 21 14.11 -1.12 -10.80
C ALA A 21 14.35 -2.07 -9.61
N VAL A 22 13.33 -2.30 -8.81
CA VAL A 22 13.43 -3.22 -7.68
C VAL A 22 13.67 -4.64 -8.18
N GLY A 23 12.90 -5.04 -9.21
CA GLY A 23 13.06 -6.37 -9.79
C GLY A 23 14.44 -6.64 -10.33
N GLY A 24 15.07 -5.61 -10.93
CA GLY A 24 16.44 -5.74 -11.42
C GLY A 24 17.48 -5.76 -10.32
N ALA A 25 17.18 -5.14 -9.16
CA ALA A 25 18.12 -5.10 -8.05
C ALA A 25 18.11 -6.38 -7.23
N LEU A 26 16.97 -7.08 -7.18
CA LEU A 26 16.84 -8.25 -6.31
C LEU A 26 17.86 -9.36 -6.64
N PRO A 27 18.05 -9.76 -7.91
CA PRO A 27 19.06 -10.79 -8.20
C PRO A 27 20.47 -10.36 -7.82
N ARG A 28 20.78 -9.07 -7.95
CA ARG A 28 22.11 -8.57 -7.60
C ARG A 28 22.37 -8.69 -6.10
N LEU A 29 21.32 -8.77 -5.30
CA LEU A 29 21.42 -8.90 -3.85
C LEU A 29 21.23 -10.36 -3.40
N GLY A 30 21.11 -11.29 -4.34
CA GLY A 30 20.98 -12.69 -4.01
C GLY A 30 19.55 -13.21 -3.94
N PHE A 31 18.58 -12.42 -4.36
CA PHE A 31 17.17 -12.81 -4.30
C PHE A 31 16.67 -13.16 -5.70
N ASP A 32 17.17 -14.26 -6.27
CA ASP A 32 16.86 -14.63 -7.65
C ASP A 32 15.55 -15.39 -7.80
N GLN A 33 14.88 -15.74 -6.71
CA GLN A 33 13.65 -16.52 -6.79
C GLN A 33 12.45 -15.67 -7.23
N PHE A 34 12.59 -14.35 -7.24
CA PHE A 34 11.48 -13.47 -7.61
C PHE A 34 11.62 -13.07 -9.07
N THR A 35 10.57 -13.36 -9.85
CA THR A 35 10.62 -13.16 -11.30
C THR A 35 9.97 -11.86 -11.74
N ASP A 36 9.21 -11.21 -10.88
CA ASP A 36 8.52 -9.98 -11.23
C ASP A 36 8.23 -9.19 -9.96
N VAL A 37 8.23 -7.87 -10.09
CA VAL A 37 7.92 -6.97 -8.98
C VAL A 37 6.99 -5.88 -9.50
N ARG A 38 5.89 -5.68 -8.81
CA ARG A 38 4.96 -4.60 -9.09
C ARG A 38 4.85 -3.74 -7.85
N GLN A 39 4.90 -2.44 -8.01
CA GLN A 39 4.79 -1.51 -6.91
C GLN A 39 3.46 -0.79 -6.97
N GLY A 40 2.84 -0.61 -5.83
CA GLY A 40 1.63 0.16 -5.70
C GLY A 40 1.74 1.13 -4.56
N LYS A 41 0.60 1.67 -4.16
CA LYS A 41 0.56 2.61 -3.04
C LYS A 41 -0.63 2.28 -2.17
N ARG A 42 -0.52 2.64 -0.90
CA ARG A 42 -1.56 2.40 0.09
C ARG A 42 -1.89 3.71 0.79
N PHE A 43 -3.18 3.95 0.97
CA PHE A 43 -3.68 5.07 1.75
C PHE A 43 -4.40 4.54 2.97
N VAL A 44 -4.21 5.18 4.10
CA VAL A 44 -4.93 4.85 5.33
C VAL A 44 -5.75 6.07 5.71
N LEU A 45 -7.06 5.90 5.71
CA LEU A 45 -7.99 6.98 6.05
C LEU A 45 -8.51 6.72 7.46
N THR A 46 -8.48 7.73 8.29
CA THR A 46 -8.91 7.63 9.68
C THR A 46 -10.25 8.28 9.86
N VAL A 47 -11.16 7.63 10.59
CA VAL A 47 -12.46 8.17 10.91
C VAL A 47 -12.64 8.20 12.42
N ASP A 48 -13.52 9.07 12.89
CA ASP A 48 -13.93 9.09 14.28
C ASP A 48 -14.83 7.89 14.53
N GLY A 49 -14.56 7.15 15.61
CA GLY A 49 -15.37 5.99 15.95
C GLY A 49 -15.13 4.83 15.02
N ASP A 50 -16.15 3.98 14.88
CA ASP A 50 -16.06 2.77 14.08
C ASP A 50 -16.28 3.07 12.61
N VAL A 51 -15.66 2.25 11.77
CA VAL A 51 -15.88 2.35 10.32
C VAL A 51 -17.27 1.79 9.99
N THR A 52 -18.04 2.57 9.24
CA THR A 52 -19.37 2.17 8.80
C THR A 52 -19.37 1.88 7.32
N ASP A 53 -20.47 1.29 6.84
CA ASP A 53 -20.61 1.06 5.40
C ASP A 53 -20.57 2.37 4.62
N GLU A 54 -21.07 3.45 5.21
CA GLU A 54 -21.00 4.75 4.56
C GLU A 54 -19.56 5.24 4.42
N HIS A 55 -18.74 4.96 5.45
CA HIS A 55 -17.33 5.30 5.36
C HIS A 55 -16.65 4.51 4.24
N LEU A 56 -16.99 3.22 4.11
CA LEU A 56 -16.39 2.41 3.06
C LEU A 56 -16.81 2.87 1.67
N ALA A 57 -18.09 3.23 1.51
CA ALA A 57 -18.57 3.74 0.23
C ALA A 57 -17.89 5.06 -0.12
N ALA A 58 -17.76 5.95 0.86
CA ALA A 58 -17.11 7.25 0.64
C ALA A 58 -15.62 7.05 0.31
N ALA A 59 -14.98 6.09 0.98
CA ALA A 59 -13.57 5.81 0.73
C ALA A 59 -13.36 5.29 -0.69
N ARG A 60 -14.25 4.42 -1.16
CA ARG A 60 -14.16 3.91 -2.53
C ARG A 60 -14.33 5.03 -3.54
N GLU A 61 -15.28 5.91 -3.31
CA GLU A 61 -15.49 7.05 -4.20
C GLU A 61 -14.27 7.99 -4.20
N ALA A 62 -13.73 8.26 -3.02
CA ALA A 62 -12.54 9.10 -2.90
C ALA A 62 -11.35 8.45 -3.60
N ALA A 63 -11.23 7.12 -3.50
CA ALA A 63 -10.14 6.41 -4.13
C ALA A 63 -10.19 6.57 -5.64
N GLU A 64 -11.39 6.49 -6.22
CA GLU A 64 -11.54 6.60 -7.66
C GLU A 64 -11.38 8.02 -8.16
N LYS A 65 -11.79 9.00 -7.36
CA LYS A 65 -11.81 10.39 -7.82
C LYS A 65 -10.56 11.16 -7.47
N LEU A 66 -9.83 10.76 -6.44
CA LEU A 66 -8.73 11.56 -5.93
C LEU A 66 -7.46 10.75 -5.72
N LEU A 67 -7.57 9.53 -5.16
CA LEU A 67 -6.40 8.80 -4.70
C LEU A 67 -5.77 7.95 -5.79
N SER A 68 -6.44 7.76 -6.91
CA SER A 68 -5.91 7.00 -8.02
C SER A 68 -6.15 7.78 -9.31
N ASN A 69 -5.35 7.43 -10.32
CA ASN A 69 -5.56 7.91 -11.68
C ASN A 69 -6.20 6.75 -12.46
N PRO A 70 -7.52 6.78 -12.70
CA PRO A 70 -8.20 5.62 -13.28
C PRO A 70 -7.77 5.28 -14.70
N VAL A 71 -7.05 6.18 -15.36
CA VAL A 71 -6.51 5.89 -16.70
C VAL A 71 -5.40 4.85 -16.60
N ILE A 72 -4.58 4.92 -15.55
CA ILE A 72 -3.40 4.06 -15.45
C ILE A 72 -3.39 3.20 -14.19
N GLU A 73 -4.33 3.41 -13.25
CA GLU A 73 -4.31 2.72 -11.95
C GLU A 73 -5.65 2.07 -11.67
N ASP A 74 -5.59 0.98 -10.92
CA ASP A 74 -6.77 0.30 -10.39
C ASP A 74 -6.79 0.39 -8.89
N VAL A 75 -7.97 0.65 -8.32
CA VAL A 75 -8.20 0.51 -6.89
C VAL A 75 -8.46 -0.98 -6.66
N VAL A 76 -7.50 -1.65 -6.03
CA VAL A 76 -7.57 -3.10 -5.91
C VAL A 76 -8.18 -3.56 -4.60
N SER A 77 -8.24 -2.70 -3.59
CA SER A 77 -8.89 -3.08 -2.34
C SER A 77 -9.28 -1.83 -1.55
N VAL A 78 -10.43 -1.92 -0.89
CA VAL A 78 -10.92 -0.93 0.06
C VAL A 78 -11.49 -1.74 1.21
N ARG A 79 -10.90 -1.64 2.40
CA ARG A 79 -11.33 -2.49 3.51
C ARG A 79 -11.02 -1.83 4.84
N VAL A 80 -11.65 -2.36 5.88
CA VAL A 80 -11.35 -1.93 7.25
C VAL A 80 -9.97 -2.46 7.62
N LEU A 81 -9.17 -1.59 8.20
CA LEU A 81 -7.82 -1.98 8.64
C LEU A 81 -7.93 -2.72 9.96
N ASP A 82 -7.30 -3.90 10.05
CA ASP A 82 -7.22 -4.66 11.29
C ASP A 82 -6.44 -3.88 12.34
N GLU A 83 -6.77 -4.14 13.60
CA GLU A 83 -6.06 -3.51 14.69
C GLU A 83 -4.57 -3.79 14.63
N ASP A 84 -4.20 -5.02 14.29
CA ASP A 84 -2.79 -5.37 14.16
C ASP A 84 -2.11 -4.57 13.06
N GLU A 85 -2.80 -4.37 11.94
CA GLU A 85 -2.28 -3.59 10.84
C GLU A 85 -2.24 -2.09 11.18
N ALA A 86 -3.09 -1.66 12.10
CA ALA A 86 -3.20 -0.24 12.43
C ALA A 86 -2.09 0.23 13.35
N ARG A 87 -1.17 -0.64 13.75
CA ARG A 87 -0.07 -0.28 14.63
C ARG A 87 1.29 -0.29 13.93
N PRO A 88 1.37 0.24 12.71
CA PRO A 88 2.67 0.27 12.01
C PRO A 88 3.68 1.20 12.63
N GLU A 89 3.21 2.18 13.37
CA GLU A 89 4.11 3.13 14.01
C GLU A 89 4.96 2.48 15.07
N GLU A 90 4.61 1.29 15.47
CA GLU A 90 5.40 0.53 16.43
C GLU A 90 6.56 -0.18 15.77
N ALA A 91 6.54 -0.20 14.50
CA ALA A 91 7.58 -0.86 13.80
C ALA A 91 8.82 -0.03 13.89
N PRO A 92 9.21 0.36 14.37
CA PRO A 92 10.34 0.82 14.21
C PRO A 92 11.37 0.60 14.75
N GLY A 93 10.68 0.37 14.64
CA GLY A 93 11.13 0.16 14.84
C GLY A 93 11.79 -0.21 14.88
N ASP A 94 11.99 -0.09 15.07
CA ASP A 94 12.33 -0.41 14.99
C ASP A 94 12.89 -0.79 14.71
N ALA A 95 13.06 -0.79 14.65
CA ALA A 95 13.26 -0.95 14.29
C ALA A 95 13.90 -1.18 13.95
N ASP A 96 14.32 -1.12 14.14
CA ASP A 96 14.64 -1.14 13.78
C ASP A 96 15.24 -1.33 13.41
N ALA A 97 15.57 -1.37 13.62
CA ALA A 97 15.72 -1.38 13.31
C ALA A 97 16.33 -1.54 12.86
N SER A 98 16.75 -1.51 13.04
CA SER A 98 16.89 -1.52 12.66
C SER A 98 17.40 -1.48 12.22
N GLU A 99 17.79 -1.45 12.38
CA GLU A 99 17.77 -1.20 11.98
C GLU A 99 18.02 -0.82 11.63
N GLY A 100 18.51 -0.89 12.02
CA GLY A 100 18.37 -0.41 11.73
C GLY A 100 18.89 -0.08 11.49
N ASP A 101 19.26 -0.04 11.71
CA ASP A 101 19.30 0.44 11.52
C ASP A 101 19.64 0.72 11.13
N ASP A 102 19.80 0.68 11.37
CA ASP A 102 19.71 1.09 11.03
C ASP A 102 19.91 1.24 10.54
N GLN A 103 20.12 1.28 10.67
CA GLN A 103 19.92 1.54 10.28
C GLN A 103 19.99 1.68 10.00
#